data_5714fe6797952c645ca3d2aae7ff2e0c
#
_entry.id   5714fe6797952c645ca3d2aae7ff2e0c
#
_cell.length_a   1.000
_cell.length_b   1.000
_cell.length_c   1.000
_cell.angle_alpha   90.00
_cell.angle_beta   90.00
_cell.angle_gamma   90.00
#
_symmetry.space_group_name_H-M   'P 1'
#
loop_
_entity.id
_entity.type
_entity.pdbx_description
1 polymer ?
#
loop_
_entity_poly.entity_id
_entity_poly.type
_entity_poly.pdbx_seq_one_letter_code
_entity_poly.pdbx_strand_id
1 'polypeptide(L)'
;MDDQKHKEDNPEDTEKSTGNSDELKQTEENSSEMNTVEKKEIEPKKSVVTKKIPEKDPSKKRASIGRGSIMTEPIKRRSFFSWLTIAWLAFTAATGTFFGIILRFMFPNVLFEPKQTFKAGYPDDYTIGEVSTNLKDKFGVWIIRSTEQIYALSTVCTHLGCTPNWLKNESKFKCPCHGSGFRKTGINFEGPAPRPLERFRISLANDGQILIDKTKKYAYEKGQWSDPESYLIV
;
A
#
# COMPACT_ATOMS: atom_id res chain seq x y z
N MET A 1 40.84 62.10 -1.34
CA MET A 1 40.08 63.15 -0.63
C MET A 1 38.61 62.81 -0.93
N ASP A 2 37.80 62.23 0.01
CA ASP A 2 37.86 62.03 1.46
C ASP A 2 37.20 60.72 1.82
N ASP A 3 37.81 60.05 2.77
CA ASP A 3 37.29 58.94 3.54
C ASP A 3 36.05 59.35 4.33
N GLN A 4 34.97 58.53 4.29
CA GLN A 4 34.03 58.47 5.40
C GLN A 4 33.65 57.03 5.71
N LYS A 5 34.28 56.55 6.74
CA LYS A 5 34.11 55.38 7.53
C LYS A 5 32.82 55.51 8.37
N HIS A 6 31.76 54.73 8.05
CA HIS A 6 30.64 54.57 8.99
C HIS A 6 30.77 53.26 9.73
N LYS A 7 30.93 53.42 10.99
CA LYS A 7 30.95 52.47 12.07
C LYS A 7 29.50 52.35 12.56
N GLU A 8 28.91 51.20 12.45
CA GLU A 8 27.59 50.90 13.07
C GLU A 8 27.78 50.02 14.29
N ASP A 9 27.29 50.55 15.37
CA ASP A 9 27.31 49.98 16.71
C ASP A 9 26.20 48.90 16.81
N ASN A 10 26.55 47.79 17.47
CA ASN A 10 25.67 46.69 17.81
C ASN A 10 25.21 46.92 19.28
N PRO A 11 23.93 46.99 19.61
CA PRO A 11 23.47 46.84 20.97
C PRO A 11 23.12 45.37 21.28
N GLU A 12 23.85 44.84 22.24
CA GLU A 12 23.46 43.68 23.03
C GLU A 12 22.21 44.02 23.83
N ASP A 13 21.16 43.21 23.65
CA ASP A 13 20.06 43.14 24.62
C ASP A 13 19.98 41.73 25.22
N THR A 14 20.49 41.68 26.43
CA THR A 14 20.27 40.64 27.42
C THR A 14 18.83 40.69 27.90
N GLU A 15 18.03 39.69 27.60
CA GLU A 15 16.81 39.42 28.35
C GLU A 15 16.81 38.05 29.00
N LYS A 16 16.59 38.17 30.25
CA LYS A 16 16.59 37.27 31.40
C LYS A 16 15.51 36.19 31.27
N SER A 17 15.95 34.97 31.31
CA SER A 17 15.15 33.77 31.63
C SER A 17 14.45 33.96 32.99
N THR A 18 13.13 33.88 32.97
CA THR A 18 12.36 33.51 34.16
C THR A 18 11.54 32.28 33.82
N GLY A 19 11.87 31.20 34.53
CA GLY A 19 11.23 29.91 34.36
C GLY A 19 9.76 29.94 34.75
N ASN A 20 9.02 29.13 34.05
CA ASN A 20 7.70 28.66 34.48
C ASN A 20 7.77 27.15 34.68
N SER A 21 7.79 26.73 35.92
CA SER A 21 7.94 25.35 36.40
C SER A 21 6.61 24.64 36.66
N ASP A 22 5.53 25.07 36.02
CA ASP A 22 4.19 24.55 36.33
C ASP A 22 3.52 23.68 35.21
N GLU A 23 4.27 23.31 34.14
CA GLU A 23 3.71 22.52 33.03
C GLU A 23 4.11 21.04 33.04
N LEU A 24 4.76 20.57 34.11
CA LEU A 24 5.24 19.18 34.22
C LEU A 24 4.39 18.27 35.11
N LYS A 25 3.17 18.68 35.47
CA LYS A 25 2.28 17.85 36.32
C LYS A 25 1.01 17.33 35.69
N GLN A 26 0.75 17.51 34.40
CA GLN A 26 -0.47 17.02 33.74
C GLN A 26 -0.26 15.89 32.75
N THR A 27 0.93 15.32 32.58
CA THR A 27 1.20 14.23 31.68
C THR A 27 1.37 12.85 32.33
N GLU A 28 1.26 12.74 33.66
CA GLU A 28 1.39 11.45 34.35
C GLU A 28 0.06 10.80 34.79
N GLU A 29 -1.07 11.46 34.66
CA GLU A 29 -2.38 10.87 35.04
C GLU A 29 -3.14 10.16 33.93
N ASN A 30 -2.63 10.14 32.68
CA ASN A 30 -3.35 9.53 31.57
C ASN A 30 -2.72 8.22 31.05
N SER A 31 -1.81 7.61 31.81
CA SER A 31 -1.19 6.33 31.44
C SER A 31 -1.61 5.14 32.32
N SER A 32 -2.55 5.33 33.26
CA SER A 32 -3.00 4.26 34.17
C SER A 32 -4.38 3.68 33.90
N GLU A 33 -5.09 4.12 32.87
CA GLU A 33 -6.46 3.60 32.56
C GLU A 33 -6.58 2.68 31.36
N MET A 34 -5.49 2.22 30.74
CA MET A 34 -5.56 1.35 29.57
C MET A 34 -4.86 0.00 29.78
N ASN A 35 -5.06 -0.62 30.95
CA ASN A 35 -4.60 -1.99 31.22
C ASN A 35 -5.59 -2.75 32.12
N THR A 36 -6.88 -2.74 31.76
CA THR A 36 -7.84 -3.72 32.28
C THR A 36 -8.48 -4.40 31.08
N VAL A 37 -7.68 -5.11 30.29
CA VAL A 37 -8.22 -6.16 29.42
C VAL A 37 -8.52 -7.34 30.32
N GLU A 38 -9.80 -7.51 30.57
CA GLU A 38 -10.46 -8.61 31.23
C GLU A 38 -9.90 -9.95 30.74
N LYS A 39 -9.10 -10.57 31.59
CA LYS A 39 -8.62 -11.93 31.46
C LYS A 39 -9.81 -12.85 31.68
N LYS A 40 -10.58 -13.11 30.64
CA LYS A 40 -11.64 -14.08 30.62
C LYS A 40 -11.02 -15.46 30.77
N GLU A 41 -11.00 -15.91 32.00
CA GLU A 41 -10.61 -17.23 32.45
C GLU A 41 -11.51 -18.28 31.77
N ILE A 42 -10.93 -19.02 30.83
CA ILE A 42 -11.60 -20.15 30.20
C ILE A 42 -11.46 -21.32 31.16
N GLU A 43 -12.46 -21.49 32.01
CA GLU A 43 -12.66 -22.72 32.77
C GLU A 43 -12.81 -23.93 31.83
N PRO A 44 -12.01 -24.97 31.97
CA PRO A 44 -12.23 -26.21 31.23
C PRO A 44 -13.41 -26.94 31.88
N LYS A 45 -14.60 -26.88 31.28
CA LYS A 45 -15.71 -27.79 31.62
C LYS A 45 -15.31 -29.22 31.31
N LYS A 46 -14.78 -29.88 32.31
CA LYS A 46 -14.67 -31.34 32.40
C LYS A 46 -16.07 -31.92 32.65
N SER A 47 -16.83 -32.18 31.63
CA SER A 47 -17.93 -33.13 31.69
C SER A 47 -17.42 -34.48 31.16
N VAL A 48 -16.84 -35.24 32.06
CA VAL A 48 -16.63 -36.67 31.86
C VAL A 48 -17.99 -37.33 31.90
N VAL A 49 -18.60 -37.48 30.74
CA VAL A 49 -19.70 -38.42 30.58
C VAL A 49 -19.10 -39.82 30.55
N THR A 50 -19.04 -40.46 31.70
CA THR A 50 -18.77 -41.90 31.82
C THR A 50 -19.92 -42.63 31.18
N LYS A 51 -19.83 -42.88 29.88
CA LYS A 51 -20.69 -43.79 29.16
C LYS A 51 -20.34 -45.20 29.65
N LYS A 52 -21.20 -45.77 30.51
CA LYS A 52 -21.12 -47.18 30.94
C LYS A 52 -20.93 -48.05 29.70
N ILE A 53 -19.79 -48.71 29.62
CA ILE A 53 -19.56 -49.77 28.66
C ILE A 53 -20.41 -50.95 29.09
N PRO A 54 -21.34 -51.43 28.27
CA PRO A 54 -22.08 -52.65 28.61
C PRO A 54 -21.10 -53.83 28.56
N GLU A 55 -21.03 -54.51 29.69
CA GLU A 55 -20.26 -55.74 29.87
C GLU A 55 -20.74 -56.78 28.84
N LYS A 56 -19.84 -57.12 27.92
CA LYS A 56 -20.10 -58.06 26.85
C LYS A 56 -19.97 -59.46 27.38
N ASP A 57 -21.13 -60.13 27.55
CA ASP A 57 -21.25 -61.55 27.83
C ASP A 57 -20.35 -62.39 26.89
N PRO A 58 -19.40 -63.19 27.37
CA PRO A 58 -18.46 -63.97 26.61
C PRO A 58 -19.05 -65.19 25.86
N SER A 59 -20.35 -65.34 25.90
CA SER A 59 -21.01 -66.54 25.32
C SER A 59 -21.56 -66.30 23.89
N LYS A 60 -21.48 -65.14 23.36
CA LYS A 60 -21.94 -64.90 21.98
C LYS A 60 -20.90 -65.37 20.96
N LYS A 61 -21.18 -66.50 20.41
CA LYS A 61 -20.48 -67.19 19.28
C LYS A 61 -19.87 -66.20 18.32
N ARG A 62 -18.55 -66.34 18.12
CA ARG A 62 -17.81 -65.71 17.02
C ARG A 62 -18.57 -65.97 15.72
N ALA A 63 -19.31 -64.98 15.24
CA ALA A 63 -19.75 -64.97 13.87
C ALA A 63 -18.47 -64.90 13.02
N SER A 64 -18.21 -65.98 12.31
CA SER A 64 -17.18 -66.03 11.31
C SER A 64 -17.41 -64.86 10.36
N ILE A 65 -16.49 -63.89 10.37
CA ILE A 65 -16.41 -62.88 9.32
C ILE A 65 -16.18 -63.69 8.06
N GLY A 66 -17.24 -63.94 7.34
CA GLY A 66 -17.16 -64.54 6.01
C GLY A 66 -16.22 -63.68 5.23
N ARG A 67 -15.05 -64.26 4.92
CA ARG A 67 -14.10 -63.70 3.91
C ARG A 67 -14.97 -63.56 2.69
N GLY A 68 -15.53 -62.36 2.44
CA GLY A 68 -16.25 -62.03 1.23
C GLY A 68 -15.42 -62.49 0.05
N SER A 69 -15.84 -63.55 -0.57
CA SER A 69 -15.26 -63.96 -1.82
C SER A 69 -15.49 -62.76 -2.76
N ILE A 70 -14.44 -62.07 -3.09
CA ILE A 70 -14.44 -61.14 -4.22
C ILE A 70 -14.85 -62.00 -5.37
N MET A 71 -16.15 -61.97 -5.68
CA MET A 71 -16.66 -62.58 -6.93
C MET A 71 -15.98 -61.81 -8.07
N THR A 72 -14.88 -62.34 -8.55
CA THR A 72 -14.27 -61.96 -9.82
C THR A 72 -15.15 -62.55 -10.90
N GLU A 73 -16.32 -61.96 -11.08
CA GLU A 73 -17.12 -62.21 -12.27
C GLU A 73 -16.19 -61.92 -13.48
N PRO A 74 -16.09 -62.88 -14.44
CA PRO A 74 -15.23 -62.65 -15.60
C PRO A 74 -15.77 -61.47 -16.38
N ILE A 75 -15.01 -60.40 -16.40
CA ILE A 75 -15.34 -59.14 -17.09
C ILE A 75 -15.53 -59.51 -18.58
N LYS A 76 -16.78 -59.39 -19.05
CA LYS A 76 -17.10 -59.62 -20.46
C LYS A 76 -16.26 -58.64 -21.30
N ARG A 77 -15.56 -59.11 -22.34
CA ARG A 77 -14.70 -58.30 -23.20
C ARG A 77 -15.37 -57.00 -23.68
N ARG A 78 -16.67 -57.04 -23.95
CA ARG A 78 -17.47 -55.84 -24.30
C ARG A 78 -17.53 -54.81 -23.21
N SER A 79 -17.68 -55.22 -21.94
CA SER A 79 -17.73 -54.30 -20.79
C SER A 79 -16.36 -53.65 -20.53
N PHE A 80 -15.28 -54.40 -20.76
CA PHE A 80 -13.93 -53.85 -20.65
C PHE A 80 -13.68 -52.71 -21.63
N PHE A 81 -14.03 -52.87 -22.90
CA PHE A 81 -13.88 -51.81 -23.89
C PHE A 81 -14.75 -50.59 -23.59
N SER A 82 -15.98 -50.78 -23.10
CA SER A 82 -16.85 -49.66 -22.68
C SER A 82 -16.26 -48.88 -21.53
N TRP A 83 -15.74 -49.55 -20.51
CA TRP A 83 -15.08 -48.88 -19.39
C TRP A 83 -13.79 -48.16 -19.80
N LEU A 84 -13.03 -48.76 -20.71
CA LEU A 84 -11.83 -48.16 -21.26
C LEU A 84 -12.14 -46.88 -22.06
N THR A 85 -13.17 -46.89 -22.88
CA THR A 85 -13.58 -45.68 -23.63
C THR A 85 -14.06 -44.57 -22.70
N ILE A 86 -14.86 -44.90 -21.69
CA ILE A 86 -15.29 -43.92 -20.66
C ILE A 86 -14.10 -43.35 -19.92
N ALA A 87 -13.12 -44.19 -19.53
CA ALA A 87 -11.91 -43.75 -18.85
C ALA A 87 -11.08 -42.77 -19.72
N TRP A 88 -10.92 -43.10 -21.02
CA TRP A 88 -10.23 -42.22 -21.95
C TRP A 88 -10.97 -40.88 -22.17
N LEU A 89 -12.30 -40.91 -22.29
CA LEU A 89 -13.11 -39.69 -22.40
C LEU A 89 -12.98 -38.82 -21.15
N ALA A 90 -13.05 -39.43 -19.98
CA ALA A 90 -12.86 -38.70 -18.73
C ALA A 90 -11.46 -38.10 -18.63
N PHE A 91 -10.41 -38.86 -19.00
CA PHE A 91 -9.03 -38.39 -19.01
C PHE A 91 -8.83 -37.23 -19.99
N THR A 92 -9.34 -37.35 -21.22
CA THR A 92 -9.21 -36.24 -22.19
C THR A 92 -9.98 -35.00 -21.79
N ALA A 93 -11.17 -35.15 -21.19
CA ALA A 93 -11.93 -34.03 -20.63
C ALA A 93 -11.20 -33.37 -19.49
N ALA A 94 -10.63 -34.12 -18.55
CA ALA A 94 -9.88 -33.60 -17.42
C ALA A 94 -8.62 -32.86 -17.91
N THR A 95 -7.88 -33.48 -18.85
CA THR A 95 -6.68 -32.87 -19.42
C THR A 95 -7.00 -31.59 -20.19
N GLY A 96 -8.06 -31.61 -21.02
CA GLY A 96 -8.53 -30.45 -21.75
C GLY A 96 -8.93 -29.28 -20.83
N THR A 97 -9.66 -29.59 -19.76
CA THR A 97 -10.02 -28.60 -18.74
C THR A 97 -8.78 -28.02 -18.06
N PHE A 98 -7.83 -28.86 -17.68
CA PHE A 98 -6.57 -28.43 -17.05
C PHE A 98 -5.78 -27.48 -17.98
N PHE A 99 -5.63 -27.82 -19.25
CA PHE A 99 -4.99 -26.95 -20.24
C PHE A 99 -5.78 -25.65 -20.45
N GLY A 100 -7.11 -25.72 -20.48
CA GLY A 100 -7.96 -24.53 -20.56
C GLY A 100 -7.74 -23.56 -19.38
N ILE A 101 -7.61 -24.07 -18.15
CA ILE A 101 -7.32 -23.29 -16.97
C ILE A 101 -5.92 -22.66 -17.07
N ILE A 102 -4.90 -23.42 -17.48
CA ILE A 102 -3.55 -22.89 -17.68
C ILE A 102 -3.54 -21.78 -18.74
N LEU A 103 -4.16 -22.00 -19.89
CA LEU A 103 -4.26 -20.99 -20.93
C LEU A 103 -4.98 -19.73 -20.40
N ARG A 104 -6.09 -19.91 -19.68
CA ARG A 104 -6.81 -18.80 -19.06
C ARG A 104 -5.96 -18.02 -18.06
N PHE A 105 -5.11 -18.72 -17.30
CA PHE A 105 -4.19 -18.09 -16.35
C PHE A 105 -3.04 -17.38 -17.07
N MET A 106 -2.55 -17.92 -18.18
CA MET A 106 -1.45 -17.32 -18.96
C MET A 106 -1.86 -16.05 -19.71
N PHE A 107 -3.13 -15.91 -20.05
CA PHE A 107 -3.64 -14.69 -20.65
C PHE A 107 -4.00 -13.70 -19.54
N PRO A 108 -3.22 -12.61 -19.35
CA PRO A 108 -3.55 -11.61 -18.34
C PRO A 108 -4.92 -10.99 -18.66
N ASN A 109 -5.78 -10.88 -17.66
CA ASN A 109 -6.94 -10.01 -17.75
C ASN A 109 -6.39 -8.59 -17.86
N VAL A 110 -6.37 -8.02 -19.05
CA VAL A 110 -6.07 -6.61 -19.26
C VAL A 110 -7.22 -5.83 -18.61
N LEU A 111 -7.04 -5.49 -17.35
CA LEU A 111 -7.89 -4.52 -16.70
C LEU A 111 -7.70 -3.19 -17.42
N PHE A 112 -8.77 -2.46 -17.63
CA PHE A 112 -8.69 -1.10 -18.15
C PHE A 112 -7.80 -0.29 -17.20
N GLU A 113 -6.56 -0.02 -17.61
CA GLU A 113 -5.73 0.91 -16.87
C GLU A 113 -6.42 2.28 -16.85
N PRO A 114 -6.53 2.92 -15.69
CA PRO A 114 -7.07 4.27 -15.63
C PRO A 114 -6.25 5.18 -16.54
N LYS A 115 -6.92 6.13 -17.20
CA LYS A 115 -6.23 7.09 -18.07
C LYS A 115 -5.05 7.70 -17.34
N GLN A 116 -3.86 7.48 -17.89
CA GLN A 116 -2.61 8.00 -17.30
C GLN A 116 -2.45 9.51 -17.53
N THR A 117 -3.17 10.05 -18.52
CA THR A 117 -3.18 11.48 -18.85
C THR A 117 -4.51 12.09 -18.46
N PHE A 118 -4.47 13.20 -17.72
CA PHE A 118 -5.66 13.91 -17.24
C PHE A 118 -5.41 15.42 -17.14
N LYS A 119 -6.49 16.18 -17.14
CA LYS A 119 -6.47 17.63 -16.93
C LYS A 119 -6.59 17.93 -15.44
N ALA A 120 -5.73 18.84 -14.98
CA ALA A 120 -5.60 19.20 -13.56
C ALA A 120 -6.18 20.59 -13.23
N GLY A 121 -6.96 21.20 -14.13
CA GLY A 121 -7.47 22.56 -13.95
C GLY A 121 -6.54 23.63 -14.48
N TYR A 122 -6.80 24.87 -14.13
CA TYR A 122 -6.00 26.00 -14.58
C TYR A 122 -4.85 26.30 -13.63
N PRO A 123 -3.75 26.91 -14.11
CA PRO A 123 -2.64 27.32 -13.23
C PRO A 123 -3.10 28.19 -12.07
N ASP A 124 -4.08 29.06 -12.29
CA ASP A 124 -4.56 30.01 -11.28
C ASP A 124 -5.42 29.38 -10.18
N ASP A 125 -5.89 28.14 -10.38
CA ASP A 125 -6.59 27.37 -9.36
C ASP A 125 -5.66 26.96 -8.19
N TYR A 126 -4.35 27.12 -8.36
CA TYR A 126 -3.35 26.71 -7.39
C TYR A 126 -2.69 27.90 -6.71
N THR A 127 -2.74 27.95 -5.39
CA THR A 127 -2.12 29.01 -4.58
C THR A 127 -0.60 28.92 -4.61
N ILE A 128 0.07 30.06 -4.83
CA ILE A 128 1.53 30.14 -4.80
C ILE A 128 2.06 29.73 -3.41
N GLY A 129 3.05 28.88 -3.42
CA GLY A 129 3.68 28.41 -2.20
C GLY A 129 2.93 27.30 -1.47
N GLU A 130 1.79 26.82 -1.95
CA GLU A 130 1.00 25.76 -1.31
C GLU A 130 1.09 24.43 -2.07
N VAL A 131 0.80 23.34 -1.37
CA VAL A 131 0.70 21.98 -1.93
C VAL A 131 -0.78 21.64 -2.06
N SER A 132 -1.25 21.44 -3.29
CA SER A 132 -2.60 20.97 -3.53
C SER A 132 -2.68 19.46 -3.38
N THR A 133 -3.59 19.01 -2.53
CA THR A 133 -3.85 17.58 -2.26
C THR A 133 -5.09 17.06 -2.98
N ASN A 134 -5.80 17.90 -3.74
CA ASN A 134 -7.09 17.57 -4.35
C ASN A 134 -7.04 16.40 -5.32
N LEU A 135 -5.88 16.18 -5.96
CA LEU A 135 -5.67 15.13 -6.96
C LEU A 135 -5.01 13.88 -6.37
N LYS A 136 -4.72 13.87 -5.04
CA LYS A 136 -4.05 12.76 -4.36
C LYS A 136 -4.85 11.47 -4.48
N ASP A 137 -6.12 11.48 -4.07
CA ASP A 137 -6.92 10.26 -3.95
C ASP A 137 -7.37 9.72 -5.31
N LYS A 138 -7.67 10.62 -6.25
CA LYS A 138 -8.17 10.23 -7.58
C LYS A 138 -7.06 9.85 -8.56
N PHE A 139 -5.96 10.59 -8.55
CA PHE A 139 -4.91 10.44 -9.55
C PHE A 139 -3.53 10.10 -8.97
N GLY A 140 -3.36 10.17 -7.66
CA GLY A 140 -2.07 9.92 -7.00
C GLY A 140 -1.03 10.99 -7.31
N VAL A 141 -1.43 12.27 -7.33
CA VAL A 141 -0.57 13.40 -7.70
C VAL A 141 -0.76 14.55 -6.73
N TRP A 142 0.33 15.20 -6.35
CA TRP A 142 0.33 16.51 -5.72
C TRP A 142 0.75 17.57 -6.71
N ILE A 143 0.07 18.71 -6.71
CA ILE A 143 0.47 19.88 -7.49
C ILE A 143 1.11 20.88 -6.54
N ILE A 144 2.29 21.36 -6.90
CA ILE A 144 3.01 22.40 -6.17
C ILE A 144 3.21 23.58 -7.09
N ARG A 145 2.69 24.74 -6.68
CA ARG A 145 2.96 26.00 -7.35
C ARG A 145 4.03 26.76 -6.57
N SER A 146 5.16 27.01 -7.20
CA SER A 146 6.17 27.97 -6.77
C SER A 146 5.88 29.34 -7.37
N THR A 147 6.70 30.35 -7.10
CA THR A 147 6.60 31.69 -7.73
C THR A 147 6.82 31.67 -9.23
N GLU A 148 7.66 30.77 -9.71
CA GLU A 148 8.09 30.75 -11.11
C GLU A 148 7.62 29.50 -11.87
N GLN A 149 7.22 28.47 -11.18
CA GLN A 149 6.93 27.18 -11.80
C GLN A 149 5.87 26.37 -11.06
N ILE A 150 5.12 25.57 -11.82
CA ILE A 150 4.23 24.54 -11.30
C ILE A 150 4.80 23.16 -11.68
N TYR A 151 4.77 22.22 -10.76
CA TYR A 151 5.17 20.85 -11.03
C TYR A 151 4.28 19.84 -10.30
N ALA A 152 4.20 18.63 -10.87
CA ALA A 152 3.40 17.54 -10.38
C ALA A 152 4.30 16.47 -9.73
N LEU A 153 4.11 16.20 -8.44
CA LEU A 153 4.82 15.16 -7.71
C LEU A 153 3.99 13.87 -7.61
N SER A 154 4.68 12.76 -7.74
CA SER A 154 4.11 11.43 -7.46
C SER A 154 3.83 11.26 -5.97
N THR A 155 2.66 10.68 -5.63
CA THR A 155 2.32 10.33 -4.26
C THR A 155 2.93 9.01 -3.80
N VAL A 156 3.81 8.42 -4.59
CA VAL A 156 4.42 7.12 -4.31
C VAL A 156 5.76 7.31 -3.61
N CYS A 157 5.84 6.85 -2.36
CA CYS A 157 7.09 6.86 -1.59
C CYS A 157 8.14 5.98 -2.25
N THR A 158 9.34 6.52 -2.42
CA THR A 158 10.47 5.85 -3.08
C THR A 158 11.10 4.74 -2.25
N HIS A 159 10.65 4.53 -1.00
CA HIS A 159 11.06 3.37 -0.20
C HIS A 159 10.36 2.08 -0.67
N LEU A 160 9.07 1.95 -0.43
CA LEU A 160 8.28 0.74 -0.75
C LEU A 160 6.88 1.06 -1.31
N GLY A 161 6.69 2.24 -1.89
CA GLY A 161 5.46 2.57 -2.61
C GLY A 161 4.28 3.06 -1.78
N CYS A 162 4.42 3.24 -0.46
CA CYS A 162 3.35 3.83 0.37
C CYS A 162 3.06 5.27 -0.05
N THR A 163 1.89 5.80 0.32
CA THR A 163 1.54 7.20 0.06
C THR A 163 1.89 8.06 1.27
N PRO A 164 2.87 8.99 1.18
CA PRO A 164 3.13 9.96 2.25
C PRO A 164 1.96 10.91 2.45
N ASN A 165 1.84 11.46 3.65
CA ASN A 165 0.86 12.50 3.97
C ASN A 165 1.53 13.87 3.95
N TRP A 166 0.84 14.88 3.41
CA TRP A 166 1.26 16.26 3.49
C TRP A 166 0.91 16.83 4.86
N LEU A 167 1.91 17.26 5.61
CA LEU A 167 1.78 17.93 6.91
C LEU A 167 1.93 19.43 6.70
N LYS A 168 0.80 20.14 6.61
CA LYS A 168 0.77 21.58 6.31
C LYS A 168 1.55 22.40 7.34
N ASN A 169 1.40 22.09 8.62
CA ASN A 169 2.06 22.80 9.73
C ASN A 169 3.58 22.63 9.72
N GLU A 170 4.07 21.51 9.21
CA GLU A 170 5.49 21.19 9.17
C GLU A 170 6.10 21.39 7.78
N SER A 171 5.29 21.79 6.81
CA SER A 171 5.68 22.01 5.40
C SER A 171 6.49 20.84 4.80
N LYS A 172 6.11 19.60 5.14
CA LYS A 172 6.78 18.38 4.68
C LYS A 172 5.79 17.25 4.37
N PHE A 173 6.23 16.32 3.56
CA PHE A 173 5.54 15.04 3.41
C PHE A 173 6.14 14.02 4.37
N LYS A 174 5.31 13.27 5.07
CA LYS A 174 5.72 12.20 5.98
C LYS A 174 5.04 10.89 5.60
N CYS A 175 5.84 9.87 5.36
CA CYS A 175 5.35 8.54 5.04
C CYS A 175 4.96 7.79 6.32
N PRO A 176 3.71 7.34 6.48
CA PRO A 176 3.26 6.69 7.71
C PRO A 176 3.82 5.27 7.89
N CYS A 177 4.27 4.63 6.80
CA CYS A 177 4.70 3.23 6.86
C CYS A 177 6.02 3.05 7.63
N HIS A 178 7.06 3.85 7.28
CA HIS A 178 8.39 3.72 7.88
C HIS A 178 9.05 5.08 8.17
N GLY A 179 8.28 6.15 8.15
CA GLY A 179 8.75 7.45 8.60
C GLY A 179 9.58 8.27 7.60
N SER A 180 9.68 7.87 6.33
CA SER A 180 10.39 8.67 5.33
C SER A 180 9.83 10.09 5.24
N GLY A 181 10.71 11.08 5.28
CA GLY A 181 10.37 12.50 5.17
C GLY A 181 10.84 13.12 3.86
N PHE A 182 9.96 13.91 3.24
CA PHE A 182 10.27 14.65 2.01
C PHE A 182 9.91 16.12 2.19
N ARG A 183 10.78 16.99 1.72
CA ARG A 183 10.50 18.43 1.68
C ARG A 183 9.34 18.71 0.72
N LYS A 184 8.75 19.90 0.80
CA LYS A 184 7.74 20.38 -0.14
C LYS A 184 8.15 20.24 -1.61
N THR A 185 9.43 20.39 -1.91
CA THR A 185 9.99 20.19 -3.25
C THR A 185 10.00 18.73 -3.71
N GLY A 186 9.74 17.76 -2.83
CA GLY A 186 9.82 16.32 -3.09
C GLY A 186 11.17 15.71 -2.74
N ILE A 187 12.18 16.51 -2.33
CA ILE A 187 13.50 16.01 -1.96
C ILE A 187 13.39 15.29 -0.61
N ASN A 188 13.91 14.08 -0.54
CA ASN A 188 14.00 13.32 0.70
C ASN A 188 15.05 13.93 1.63
N PHE A 189 14.77 14.01 2.91
CA PHE A 189 15.70 14.47 3.95
C PHE A 189 15.75 13.53 5.15
N GLU A 190 14.79 12.63 5.26
CA GLU A 190 14.68 11.65 6.34
C GLU A 190 14.39 10.27 5.73
N GLY A 191 15.23 9.29 6.11
CA GLY A 191 15.12 7.91 5.62
C GLY A 191 13.88 7.17 6.14
N PRO A 192 13.64 5.97 5.63
CA PRO A 192 14.50 5.12 4.79
C PRO A 192 14.38 5.32 3.26
N ALA A 193 13.61 6.28 2.76
CA ALA A 193 13.50 6.51 1.32
C ALA A 193 14.87 6.88 0.71
N PRO A 194 15.33 6.13 -0.32
CA PRO A 194 16.68 6.31 -0.86
C PRO A 194 16.82 7.50 -1.81
N ARG A 195 15.73 8.03 -2.34
CA ARG A 195 15.73 9.06 -3.38
C ARG A 195 14.52 9.98 -3.28
N PRO A 196 14.55 11.18 -3.92
CA PRO A 196 13.41 12.09 -4.01
C PRO A 196 12.18 11.47 -4.66
N LEU A 197 11.02 12.09 -4.43
CA LEU A 197 9.78 11.76 -5.13
C LEU A 197 9.94 12.07 -6.63
N GLU A 198 9.30 11.28 -7.48
CA GLU A 198 9.34 11.49 -8.93
C GLU A 198 8.39 12.62 -9.33
N ARG A 199 8.79 13.43 -10.34
CA ARG A 199 7.89 14.35 -11.00
C ARG A 199 7.24 13.68 -12.20
N PHE A 200 6.00 14.05 -12.50
CA PHE A 200 5.31 13.65 -13.72
C PHE A 200 5.49 14.69 -14.80
N ARG A 201 5.33 14.25 -16.05
CA ARG A 201 5.26 15.16 -17.18
C ARG A 201 4.09 16.13 -17.00
N ILE A 202 4.36 17.41 -17.19
CA ILE A 202 3.39 18.48 -17.10
C ILE A 202 3.48 19.37 -18.35
N SER A 203 2.34 19.75 -18.90
CA SER A 203 2.25 20.63 -20.04
C SER A 203 0.96 21.44 -19.99
N LEU A 204 0.86 22.49 -20.78
CA LEU A 204 -0.37 23.24 -20.95
C LEU A 204 -1.15 22.69 -22.15
N ALA A 205 -2.42 22.37 -21.96
CA ALA A 205 -3.30 21.97 -23.04
C ALA A 205 -3.77 23.18 -23.86
N ASN A 206 -4.32 22.96 -25.05
CA ASN A 206 -4.77 24.03 -25.94
C ASN A 206 -5.88 24.92 -25.33
N ASP A 207 -6.56 24.44 -24.31
CA ASP A 207 -7.62 25.17 -23.58
C ASP A 207 -7.09 25.90 -22.33
N GLY A 208 -5.76 25.97 -22.16
CA GLY A 208 -5.11 26.61 -21.01
C GLY A 208 -5.12 25.79 -19.71
N GLN A 209 -5.63 24.56 -19.72
CA GLN A 209 -5.59 23.70 -18.56
C GLN A 209 -4.25 22.97 -18.46
N ILE A 210 -3.84 22.69 -17.23
CA ILE A 210 -2.68 21.86 -16.94
C ILE A 210 -2.99 20.42 -17.35
N LEU A 211 -2.17 19.85 -18.20
CA LEU A 211 -2.21 18.45 -18.61
C LEU A 211 -1.09 17.68 -17.93
N ILE A 212 -1.43 16.63 -17.20
CA ILE A 212 -0.46 15.78 -16.51
C ILE A 212 -0.48 14.40 -17.15
N ASP A 213 0.71 13.91 -17.48
CA ASP A 213 0.92 12.58 -18.03
C ASP A 213 1.79 11.75 -17.07
N LYS A 214 1.20 10.75 -16.47
CA LYS A 214 1.84 9.85 -15.49
C LYS A 214 2.69 8.75 -16.12
N THR A 215 2.60 8.57 -17.42
CA THR A 215 3.42 7.57 -18.14
C THR A 215 4.90 7.96 -18.13
N LYS A 216 5.18 9.28 -18.11
CA LYS A 216 6.54 9.81 -18.11
C LYS A 216 6.88 10.40 -16.74
N LYS A 217 7.93 9.88 -16.14
CA LYS A 217 8.42 10.24 -14.82
C LYS A 217 9.83 10.79 -14.92
N TYR A 218 10.11 11.79 -14.11
CA TYR A 218 11.39 12.49 -14.04
C TYR A 218 12.01 12.29 -12.67
N ALA A 219 13.19 11.69 -12.65
CA ALA A 219 13.95 11.39 -11.44
C ALA A 219 14.99 12.49 -11.18
N TYR A 220 15.07 12.97 -9.93
CA TYR A 220 16.01 14.00 -9.52
C TYR A 220 17.46 13.56 -9.68
N GLU A 221 17.78 12.34 -9.26
CA GLU A 221 19.13 11.77 -9.30
C GLU A 221 19.69 11.61 -10.71
N LYS A 222 18.83 11.64 -11.73
CA LYS A 222 19.19 11.61 -13.14
C LYS A 222 19.31 13.02 -13.75
N GLY A 223 19.17 14.07 -12.94
CA GLY A 223 19.15 15.45 -13.42
C GLY A 223 17.90 15.82 -14.23
N GLN A 224 16.90 14.96 -14.29
CA GLN A 224 15.73 15.13 -15.15
C GLN A 224 14.74 16.19 -14.67
N TRP A 225 14.93 16.74 -13.48
CA TRP A 225 14.07 17.83 -12.99
C TRP A 225 14.36 19.17 -13.70
N SER A 226 15.47 19.27 -14.41
CA SER A 226 15.79 20.42 -15.28
C SER A 226 15.14 20.31 -16.66
N ASP A 227 14.52 19.18 -16.98
CA ASP A 227 13.81 18.99 -18.25
C ASP A 227 12.57 19.90 -18.28
N PRO A 228 12.34 20.67 -19.36
CA PRO A 228 11.21 21.58 -19.47
C PRO A 228 9.84 20.89 -19.41
N GLU A 229 9.77 19.59 -19.64
CA GLU A 229 8.53 18.81 -19.46
C GLU A 229 8.27 18.38 -18.00
N SER A 230 9.22 18.58 -17.08
CA SER A 230 9.10 18.23 -15.66
C SER A 230 8.45 19.34 -14.81
N TYR A 231 8.29 20.53 -15.37
CA TYR A 231 7.66 21.69 -14.74
C TYR A 231 7.03 22.59 -15.79
N LEU A 232 6.11 23.44 -15.36
CA LEU A 232 5.47 24.47 -16.19
C LEU A 232 5.88 25.85 -15.65
N ILE A 233 6.38 26.73 -16.50
CA ILE A 233 6.67 28.13 -16.16
C ILE A 233 5.35 28.91 -16.18
N VAL A 234 5.09 29.69 -15.13
CA VAL A 234 3.84 30.48 -14.93
C VAL A 234 4.18 31.87 -14.44
#